data_1050dac4b1b57da3e2ca83407cd7706b
#
_entry.id   1050dac4b1b57da3e2ca83407cd7706b
#
_cell.length_a   1.000
_cell.length_b   1.000
_cell.length_c   1.000
_cell.angle_alpha   90.00
_cell.angle_beta   90.00
_cell.angle_gamma   90.00
#
_symmetry.space_group_name_H-M   'P 1'
#
loop_
_entity.id
_entity.type
_entity.pdbx_description
1 polymer ?
#
loop_
_entity_poly.entity_id
_entity_poly.type
_entity_poly.pdbx_seq_one_letter_code
_entity_poly.pdbx_strand_id
1 'polypeptide(L)'
;MTIWAAMALAAAASAPVAIEIEAAGPAGPLRGTLLTPAEAPGAPVVLILPGSGATDRDGNNPMAGVRASPYRLLAEGLAERGIATIRIDKRGILGSAGAGSANAVTIADYAADTHQWVRAARERTGARCVWLLGHSEGGLIPLAAGQNP
;
A
#
# COMPACT_ATOMS: atom_id res chain seq x y z
N MET A 1 -30.67 -1.38 -49.45
CA MET A 1 -29.72 -0.70 -48.56
C MET A 1 -29.82 -1.36 -47.18
N THR A 2 -28.87 -2.22 -46.85
CA THR A 2 -28.90 -3.00 -45.60
C THR A 2 -27.90 -2.31 -44.62
N ILE A 3 -28.45 -1.70 -43.55
CA ILE A 3 -27.65 -1.02 -42.53
C ILE A 3 -27.19 -2.09 -41.50
N TRP A 4 -25.91 -2.39 -41.49
CA TRP A 4 -25.29 -3.23 -40.46
C TRP A 4 -25.02 -2.35 -39.23
N ALA A 5 -25.81 -2.56 -38.17
CA ALA A 5 -25.53 -1.98 -36.85
C ALA A 5 -24.39 -2.78 -36.22
N ALA A 6 -23.22 -2.20 -36.13
CA ALA A 6 -22.12 -2.73 -35.33
C ALA A 6 -22.43 -2.52 -33.85
N MET A 7 -22.85 -3.57 -33.15
CA MET A 7 -22.91 -3.58 -31.69
C MET A 7 -21.47 -3.63 -31.17
N ALA A 8 -21.00 -2.51 -30.64
CA ALA A 8 -19.76 -2.47 -29.88
C ALA A 8 -20.00 -3.19 -28.54
N LEU A 9 -19.41 -4.38 -28.38
CA LEU A 9 -19.38 -5.08 -27.11
C LEU A 9 -18.41 -4.30 -26.20
N ALA A 10 -18.94 -3.52 -25.26
CA ALA A 10 -18.12 -2.91 -24.21
C ALA A 10 -17.56 -4.06 -23.36
N ALA A 11 -16.26 -4.32 -23.44
CA ALA A 11 -15.60 -5.24 -22.53
C ALA A 11 -15.78 -4.67 -21.11
N ALA A 12 -16.43 -5.44 -20.24
CA ALA A 12 -16.51 -5.09 -18.83
C ALA A 12 -15.08 -5.07 -18.28
N ALA A 13 -14.60 -3.89 -17.86
CA ALA A 13 -13.32 -3.80 -17.19
C ALA A 13 -13.37 -4.67 -15.92
N SER A 14 -12.43 -5.60 -15.79
CA SER A 14 -12.34 -6.44 -14.61
C SER A 14 -12.03 -5.58 -13.37
N ALA A 15 -12.54 -5.97 -12.20
CA ALA A 15 -12.35 -5.20 -10.96
C ALA A 15 -10.92 -5.36 -10.42
N PRO A 16 -10.38 -4.33 -9.74
CA PRO A 16 -9.11 -4.45 -9.02
C PRO A 16 -9.15 -5.59 -7.99
N VAL A 17 -8.02 -6.27 -7.81
CA VAL A 17 -7.90 -7.42 -6.90
C VAL A 17 -7.12 -7.01 -5.66
N ALA A 18 -7.73 -7.20 -4.49
CA ALA A 18 -7.09 -6.98 -3.19
C ALA A 18 -6.65 -8.31 -2.58
N ILE A 19 -5.39 -8.38 -2.14
CA ILE A 19 -4.85 -9.54 -1.41
C ILE A 19 -4.05 -9.10 -0.21
N GLU A 20 -3.99 -9.95 0.81
CA GLU A 20 -3.05 -9.75 1.92
C GLU A 20 -1.61 -9.96 1.43
N ILE A 21 -0.70 -9.12 1.93
CA ILE A 21 0.74 -9.19 1.67
C ILE A 21 1.49 -9.04 3.00
N GLU A 22 2.60 -9.74 3.10
CA GLU A 22 3.48 -9.67 4.25
C GLU A 22 4.88 -9.21 3.84
N ALA A 23 5.55 -8.50 4.75
CA ALA A 23 6.97 -8.22 4.67
C ALA A 23 7.67 -8.70 5.95
N ALA A 24 8.98 -8.92 5.87
CA ALA A 24 9.77 -9.30 7.05
C ALA A 24 9.79 -8.16 8.07
N GLY A 25 9.46 -8.45 9.31
CA GLY A 25 9.60 -7.53 10.43
C GLY A 25 10.55 -8.09 11.49
N PRO A 26 10.96 -7.28 12.49
CA PRO A 26 12.03 -7.67 13.43
C PRO A 26 11.64 -8.78 14.42
N ALA A 27 10.36 -8.92 14.77
CA ALA A 27 9.87 -9.93 15.71
C ALA A 27 8.75 -10.81 15.13
N GLY A 28 8.27 -10.47 13.94
CA GLY A 28 7.19 -11.17 13.24
C GLY A 28 6.82 -10.44 11.96
N PRO A 29 5.89 -10.97 11.14
CA PRO A 29 5.55 -10.38 9.87
C PRO A 29 4.89 -9.01 10.03
N LEU A 30 5.28 -8.09 9.17
CA LEU A 30 4.54 -6.87 8.87
C LEU A 30 3.41 -7.22 7.89
N ARG A 31 2.20 -6.68 8.11
CA ARG A 31 1.02 -7.01 7.32
C ARG A 31 0.46 -5.80 6.58
N GLY A 32 -0.01 -6.05 5.38
CA GLY A 32 -0.59 -5.04 4.51
C GLY A 32 -1.58 -5.62 3.50
N THR A 33 -2.14 -4.76 2.68
CA THR A 33 -3.02 -5.12 1.57
C THR A 33 -2.43 -4.59 0.27
N LEU A 34 -2.16 -5.48 -0.67
CA LEU A 34 -1.83 -5.17 -2.05
C LEU A 34 -3.14 -5.09 -2.85
N LEU A 35 -3.38 -3.96 -3.48
CA LEU A 35 -4.44 -3.77 -4.46
C LEU A 35 -3.81 -3.64 -5.85
N THR A 36 -4.13 -4.58 -6.75
CA THR A 36 -3.65 -4.57 -8.13
C THR A 36 -4.77 -4.18 -9.08
N PRO A 37 -4.49 -3.36 -10.12
CA PRO A 37 -5.41 -3.19 -11.25
C PRO A 37 -5.70 -4.53 -11.91
N ALA A 38 -6.87 -4.66 -12.51
CA ALA A 38 -7.35 -5.93 -13.05
C ALA A 38 -6.47 -6.50 -14.19
N GLU A 39 -5.85 -5.65 -15.01
CA GLU A 39 -5.13 -6.06 -16.23
C GLU A 39 -3.85 -5.23 -16.41
N ALA A 40 -2.97 -5.21 -15.41
CA ALA A 40 -1.74 -4.45 -15.50
C ALA A 40 -0.54 -5.25 -14.95
N PRO A 41 -0.08 -6.32 -15.64
CA PRO A 41 1.18 -6.96 -15.28
C PRO A 41 2.32 -5.94 -15.36
N GLY A 42 3.10 -5.83 -14.27
CA GLY A 42 4.17 -4.83 -14.17
C GLY A 42 3.70 -3.40 -13.90
N ALA A 43 2.47 -3.21 -13.40
CA ALA A 43 1.96 -1.92 -12.97
C ALA A 43 2.94 -1.20 -12.02
N PRO A 44 3.06 0.13 -12.09
CA PRO A 44 3.75 0.89 -11.06
C PRO A 44 3.15 0.59 -9.70
N VAL A 45 3.98 0.49 -8.66
CA VAL A 45 3.51 0.22 -7.28
C VAL A 45 3.75 1.43 -6.41
N VAL A 46 2.73 1.83 -5.66
CA VAL A 46 2.83 2.87 -4.61
C VAL A 46 2.67 2.20 -3.24
N LEU A 47 3.69 2.33 -2.40
CA LEU A 47 3.64 1.95 -0.98
C LEU A 47 3.15 3.16 -0.17
N ILE A 48 2.01 3.01 0.51
CA ILE A 48 1.39 4.07 1.32
C ILE A 48 1.81 3.87 2.79
N LEU A 49 2.52 4.87 3.32
CA LEU A 49 3.07 4.90 4.67
C LEU A 49 2.18 5.77 5.56
N PRO A 50 1.53 5.17 6.60
CA PRO A 50 0.59 5.88 7.47
C PRO A 50 1.25 6.96 8.32
N GLY A 51 0.43 7.90 8.77
CA GLY A 51 0.80 8.92 9.77
C GLY A 51 1.03 8.34 11.17
N SER A 52 1.26 9.23 12.14
CA SER A 52 1.53 8.88 13.53
C SER A 52 0.38 8.15 14.23
N GLY A 53 0.69 7.53 15.36
CA GLY A 53 -0.27 6.84 16.22
C GLY A 53 -0.83 5.55 15.62
N ALA A 54 -1.97 5.11 16.15
CA ALA A 54 -2.64 3.86 15.77
C ALA A 54 -3.49 4.03 14.49
N THR A 55 -2.88 4.57 13.45
CA THR A 55 -3.50 4.71 12.13
C THR A 55 -3.39 3.38 11.39
N ASP A 56 -4.53 2.81 10.99
CA ASP A 56 -4.59 1.56 10.25
C ASP A 56 -4.17 1.72 8.78
N ARG A 57 -4.04 0.59 8.07
CA ARG A 57 -3.67 0.56 6.65
C ARG A 57 -4.67 1.26 5.73
N ASP A 58 -5.91 1.46 6.18
CA ASP A 58 -6.95 2.17 5.43
C ASP A 58 -6.95 3.69 5.72
N GLY A 59 -6.14 4.12 6.69
CA GLY A 59 -6.02 5.51 7.10
C GLY A 59 -7.01 5.92 8.18
N ASN A 60 -7.68 4.96 8.83
CA ASN A 60 -8.54 5.25 9.96
C ASN A 60 -7.70 5.40 11.24
N ASN A 61 -8.11 6.31 12.08
CA ASN A 61 -7.62 6.47 13.44
C ASN A 61 -8.80 6.83 14.34
N PRO A 62 -9.48 5.83 14.94
CA PRO A 62 -10.67 6.06 15.75
C PRO A 62 -10.43 6.98 16.94
N MET A 63 -9.22 6.97 17.52
CA MET A 63 -8.86 7.87 18.64
C MET A 63 -8.78 9.34 18.22
N ALA A 64 -8.41 9.59 16.94
CA ALA A 64 -8.42 10.92 16.34
C ALA A 64 -9.74 11.23 15.60
N GLY A 65 -10.78 10.39 15.72
CA GLY A 65 -12.07 10.58 15.06
C GLY A 65 -12.09 10.30 13.57
N VAL A 66 -11.02 9.77 12.97
CA VAL A 66 -10.93 9.50 11.54
C VAL A 66 -11.45 8.10 11.23
N ARG A 67 -12.49 8.01 10.37
CA ARG A 67 -13.16 6.75 9.97
C ARG A 67 -13.50 6.73 8.46
N ALA A 68 -12.88 7.61 7.67
CA ALA A 68 -13.22 7.80 6.25
C ALA A 68 -12.42 6.92 5.29
N SER A 69 -11.53 6.07 5.81
CA SER A 69 -10.67 5.18 5.03
C SER A 69 -9.93 5.88 3.86
N PRO A 70 -9.27 7.03 4.10
CA PRO A 70 -8.71 7.86 3.04
C PRO A 70 -7.66 7.14 2.20
N TYR A 71 -6.84 6.25 2.80
CA TYR A 71 -5.83 5.51 2.04
C TYR A 71 -6.45 4.41 1.17
N ARG A 72 -7.55 3.79 1.64
CA ARG A 72 -8.30 2.83 0.82
C ARG A 72 -8.93 3.51 -0.38
N LEU A 73 -9.58 4.66 -0.20
CA LEU A 73 -10.17 5.42 -1.30
C LEU A 73 -9.11 5.89 -2.30
N LEU A 74 -7.94 6.34 -1.80
CA LEU A 74 -6.80 6.70 -2.66
C LEU A 74 -6.31 5.48 -3.47
N ALA A 75 -6.17 4.33 -2.82
CA ALA A 75 -5.73 3.10 -3.48
C ALA A 75 -6.70 2.64 -4.58
N GLU A 76 -8.00 2.72 -4.33
CA GLU A 76 -9.06 2.41 -5.30
C GLU A 76 -8.96 3.35 -6.51
N GLY A 77 -8.84 4.66 -6.29
CA GLY A 77 -8.68 5.64 -7.36
C GLY A 77 -7.37 5.51 -8.15
N LEU A 78 -6.28 5.03 -7.53
CA LEU A 78 -5.03 4.72 -8.23
C LEU A 78 -5.16 3.44 -9.06
N ALA A 79 -5.86 2.42 -8.54
CA ALA A 79 -6.10 1.18 -9.27
C ALA A 79 -6.92 1.40 -10.55
N GLU A 80 -7.91 2.30 -10.53
CA GLU A 80 -8.66 2.73 -11.72
C GLU A 80 -7.75 3.36 -12.80
N ARG A 81 -6.57 3.83 -12.41
CA ARG A 81 -5.56 4.44 -13.30
C ARG A 81 -4.39 3.51 -13.61
N GLY A 82 -4.53 2.23 -13.33
CA GLY A 82 -3.51 1.24 -13.65
C GLY A 82 -2.32 1.23 -12.69
N ILE A 83 -2.45 1.80 -11.48
CA ILE A 83 -1.39 1.86 -10.47
C ILE A 83 -1.74 0.92 -9.32
N ALA A 84 -0.85 -0.03 -9.03
CA ALA A 84 -0.98 -0.90 -7.88
C ALA A 84 -0.59 -0.17 -6.59
N THR A 85 -1.18 -0.56 -5.45
CA THR A 85 -0.86 0.05 -4.17
C THR A 85 -0.66 -1.01 -3.09
N ILE A 86 0.24 -0.71 -2.14
CA ILE A 86 0.36 -1.46 -0.90
C ILE A 86 0.05 -0.51 0.25
N ARG A 87 -0.95 -0.85 1.06
CA ARG A 87 -1.34 -0.17 2.29
C ARG A 87 -0.92 -1.05 3.46
N ILE A 88 -0.27 -0.47 4.46
CA ILE A 88 0.38 -1.22 5.53
C ILE A 88 -0.15 -0.86 6.92
N ASP A 89 -0.14 -1.84 7.83
CA ASP A 89 -0.15 -1.58 9.26
C ASP A 89 1.30 -1.42 9.73
N LYS A 90 1.61 -0.34 10.41
CA LYS A 90 2.95 -0.11 10.96
C LYS A 90 3.29 -1.16 12.02
N ARG A 91 4.58 -1.37 12.26
CA ARG A 91 5.11 -2.23 13.32
C ARG A 91 4.39 -1.98 14.66
N GLY A 92 3.94 -3.03 15.32
CA GLY A 92 3.22 -2.97 16.60
C GLY A 92 1.76 -2.54 16.50
N ILE A 93 1.21 -2.33 15.29
CA ILE A 93 -0.16 -1.86 15.06
C ILE A 93 -0.97 -2.96 14.37
N LEU A 94 -2.17 -3.21 14.85
CA LEU A 94 -3.20 -4.08 14.24
C LEU A 94 -2.64 -5.39 13.67
N GLY A 95 -2.69 -5.60 12.35
CA GLY A 95 -2.18 -6.80 11.70
C GLY A 95 -0.69 -7.04 11.91
N SER A 96 0.09 -5.98 12.16
CA SER A 96 1.53 -6.02 12.46
C SER A 96 1.83 -5.97 13.96
N ALA A 97 0.85 -6.23 14.84
CA ALA A 97 1.04 -6.18 16.31
C ALA A 97 2.16 -7.11 16.79
N GLY A 98 2.35 -8.27 16.14
CA GLY A 98 3.41 -9.22 16.45
C GLY A 98 4.80 -8.83 15.93
N ALA A 99 4.93 -7.77 15.14
CA ALA A 99 6.19 -7.38 14.52
C ALA A 99 7.11 -6.53 15.44
N GLY A 100 6.67 -6.24 16.65
CA GLY A 100 7.43 -5.46 17.65
C GLY A 100 6.54 -4.49 18.43
N SER A 101 7.15 -3.65 19.27
CA SER A 101 6.41 -2.69 20.11
C SER A 101 6.18 -1.37 19.35
N ALA A 102 4.92 -0.90 19.31
CA ALA A 102 4.58 0.41 18.75
C ALA A 102 5.16 1.60 19.53
N ASN A 103 5.49 1.40 20.82
CA ASN A 103 6.00 2.44 21.70
C ASN A 103 7.53 2.54 21.75
N ALA A 104 8.23 1.63 21.07
CA ALA A 104 9.69 1.57 21.05
C ALA A 104 10.20 1.53 19.59
N VAL A 105 9.67 2.43 18.76
CA VAL A 105 9.97 2.52 17.33
C VAL A 105 10.44 3.93 17.00
N THR A 106 11.51 4.01 16.22
CA THR A 106 12.06 5.25 15.68
C THR A 106 11.72 5.41 14.19
N ILE A 107 11.97 6.59 13.62
CA ILE A 107 11.86 6.80 12.17
C ILE A 107 12.83 5.89 11.40
N ALA A 108 14.04 5.64 11.96
CA ALA A 108 14.99 4.72 11.35
C ALA A 108 14.50 3.27 11.31
N ASP A 109 13.76 2.83 12.33
CA ASP A 109 13.12 1.51 12.32
C ASP A 109 12.04 1.40 11.24
N TYR A 110 11.21 2.44 11.08
CA TYR A 110 10.22 2.49 10.02
C TYR A 110 10.87 2.58 8.62
N ALA A 111 12.02 3.24 8.49
CA ALA A 111 12.80 3.23 7.26
C ALA A 111 13.30 1.82 6.92
N ALA A 112 13.81 1.08 7.92
CA ALA A 112 14.21 -0.32 7.74
C ALA A 112 13.02 -1.21 7.34
N ASP A 113 11.85 -1.05 7.96
CA ASP A 113 10.62 -1.75 7.55
C ASP A 113 10.23 -1.40 6.11
N THR A 114 10.41 -0.14 5.70
CA THR A 114 10.10 0.31 4.35
C THR A 114 10.95 -0.43 3.31
N HIS A 115 12.23 -0.69 3.58
CA HIS A 115 13.06 -1.51 2.70
C HIS A 115 12.53 -2.94 2.57
N GLN A 116 12.03 -3.54 3.66
CA GLN A 116 11.40 -4.87 3.59
C GLN A 116 10.12 -4.84 2.76
N TRP A 117 9.32 -3.78 2.91
CA TRP A 117 8.12 -3.59 2.10
C TRP A 117 8.44 -3.39 0.61
N VAL A 118 9.48 -2.63 0.27
CA VAL A 118 9.93 -2.46 -1.13
C VAL A 118 10.36 -3.82 -1.71
N ARG A 119 11.09 -4.64 -0.94
CA ARG A 119 11.48 -5.98 -1.35
C ARG A 119 10.26 -6.86 -1.61
N ALA A 120 9.34 -6.96 -0.64
CA ALA A 120 8.11 -7.75 -0.76
C ALA A 120 7.24 -7.29 -1.95
N ALA A 121 7.14 -5.97 -2.17
CA ALA A 121 6.44 -5.40 -3.30
C ALA A 121 7.03 -5.88 -4.64
N ARG A 122 8.36 -5.80 -4.79
CA ARG A 122 9.06 -6.21 -6.02
C ARG A 122 8.94 -7.72 -6.27
N GLU A 123 9.10 -8.52 -5.23
CA GLU A 123 8.96 -10.00 -5.31
C GLU A 123 7.54 -10.40 -5.72
N ARG A 124 6.53 -9.71 -5.16
CA ARG A 124 5.12 -10.06 -5.39
C ARG A 124 4.57 -9.57 -6.72
N THR A 125 5.04 -8.41 -7.20
CA THR A 125 4.46 -7.75 -8.38
C THR A 125 5.39 -7.74 -9.61
N GLY A 126 6.69 -8.01 -9.45
CA GLY A 126 7.69 -7.84 -10.49
C GLY A 126 8.01 -6.35 -10.81
N ALA A 127 7.52 -5.41 -10.00
CA ALA A 127 7.74 -3.98 -10.25
C ALA A 127 9.21 -3.61 -10.18
N ARG A 128 9.69 -2.86 -11.18
CA ARG A 128 11.08 -2.37 -11.23
C ARG A 128 11.33 -1.25 -10.21
N CYS A 129 10.30 -0.41 -9.99
CA CYS A 129 10.32 0.70 -9.04
C CYS A 129 9.10 0.63 -8.12
N VAL A 130 9.28 1.00 -6.86
CA VAL A 130 8.21 1.20 -5.87
C VAL A 130 8.25 2.66 -5.43
N TRP A 131 7.16 3.36 -5.64
CA TRP A 131 7.00 4.73 -5.20
C TRP A 131 6.58 4.75 -3.73
N LEU A 132 7.15 5.65 -2.94
CA LEU A 132 6.83 5.80 -1.52
C LEU A 132 5.95 7.04 -1.35
N LEU A 133 4.75 6.85 -0.80
CA LEU A 133 3.81 7.91 -0.48
C LEU A 133 3.59 7.93 1.03
N GLY A 134 4.03 8.98 1.69
CA GLY A 134 3.89 9.13 3.13
C GLY A 134 2.90 10.23 3.50
N HIS A 135 2.06 9.97 4.49
CA HIS A 135 1.15 10.95 5.08
C HIS A 135 1.65 11.40 6.45
N SER A 136 1.74 12.71 6.70
CA SER A 136 2.15 13.28 8.00
C SER A 136 3.52 12.73 8.43
N GLU A 137 3.65 12.09 9.61
CA GLU A 137 4.87 11.40 10.06
C GLU A 137 5.39 10.41 9.01
N GLY A 138 4.47 9.69 8.33
CA GLY A 138 4.82 8.79 7.24
C GLY A 138 5.58 9.45 6.10
N GLY A 139 5.52 10.78 5.94
CA GLY A 139 6.30 11.54 4.98
C GLY A 139 7.78 11.66 5.31
N LEU A 140 8.17 11.52 6.59
CA LEU A 140 9.56 11.51 7.02
C LEU A 140 10.26 10.18 6.71
N ILE A 141 9.49 9.09 6.66
CA ILE A 141 10.01 7.73 6.49
C ILE A 141 10.71 7.55 5.12
N PRO A 142 10.12 7.96 3.98
CA PRO A 142 10.79 7.87 2.68
C PRO A 142 12.09 8.67 2.63
N LEU A 143 12.13 9.83 3.28
CA LEU A 143 13.34 10.66 3.33
C LEU A 143 14.46 9.97 4.10
N ALA A 144 14.13 9.31 5.23
CA ALA A 144 15.10 8.54 6.00
C ALA A 144 15.53 7.26 5.25
N ALA A 145 14.61 6.54 4.61
CA ALA A 145 14.91 5.34 3.83
C ALA A 145 15.80 5.65 2.61
N GLY A 146 15.61 6.80 1.97
CA GLY A 146 16.42 7.21 0.82
C GLY A 146 17.85 7.62 1.15
N GLN A 147 18.19 7.83 2.42
CA GLN A 147 19.58 8.14 2.84
C GLN A 147 20.48 6.90 2.88
N ASN A 148 19.89 5.71 3.03
CA ASN A 148 20.61 4.44 3.06
C ASN A 148 19.83 3.43 2.21
N PRO A 149 19.91 3.55 0.85
CA PRO A 149 19.13 2.76 -0.09
C PRO A 149 19.55 1.29 -0.17
#